data_c8058f6c917426a0af1bfe57947573be
#
_entry.id   c8058f6c917426a0af1bfe57947573be
#
_cell.length_a   1.000
_cell.length_b   1.000
_cell.length_c   1.000
_cell.angle_alpha   90.00
_cell.angle_beta   90.00
_cell.angle_gamma   90.00
#
_symmetry.space_group_name_H-M   'P 1'
#
loop_
_entity.id
_entity.type
_entity.pdbx_description
1 polymer ?
#
loop_
_entity_poly.entity_id
_entity_poly.type
_entity_poly.pdbx_seq_one_letter_code
_entity_poly.pdbx_strand_id
1 'polypeptide(L)'
;LIIPKDDKKTLAAINAAIQAAYDEGAGKLKGNSRSVHALSALKTPLRDGDAERPDDPAYAGSYFINANSTQKPGIVDGKLQHIIDPEEVYSGVYGRASISFYAYNTNGNKGIACWLNNLQKLRDGEPLGGHARAEDDFAAADEDFLN
;
A
#
# COMPACT_ATOMS: atom_id res chain seq x y z
N LEU A 1 -1.29 -0.17 -0.70
CA LEU A 1 -1.48 -1.62 -0.57
C LEU A 1 -2.75 -1.89 0.24
N ILE A 2 -3.62 -2.74 -0.28
CA ILE A 2 -4.87 -3.13 0.38
C ILE A 2 -4.76 -4.59 0.79
N ILE A 3 -5.00 -4.89 2.06
CA ILE A 3 -4.89 -6.22 2.64
C ILE A 3 -6.22 -6.62 3.25
N PRO A 4 -6.88 -7.69 2.78
CA PRO A 4 -8.12 -8.15 3.39
C PRO A 4 -7.96 -8.49 4.87
N LYS A 5 -8.97 -8.16 5.67
CA LYS A 5 -8.94 -8.44 7.12
C LYS A 5 -8.93 -9.92 7.46
N ASP A 6 -9.37 -10.77 6.54
CA ASP A 6 -9.33 -12.22 6.70
C ASP A 6 -7.97 -12.84 6.36
N ASP A 7 -7.07 -12.08 5.74
CA ASP A 7 -5.69 -12.53 5.49
C ASP A 7 -4.83 -12.37 6.76
N LYS A 8 -5.10 -13.22 7.72
CA LYS A 8 -4.47 -13.16 9.04
C LYS A 8 -2.98 -13.42 9.01
N LYS A 9 -2.51 -14.23 8.07
CA LYS A 9 -1.08 -14.55 7.93
C LYS A 9 -0.29 -13.30 7.52
N THR A 10 -0.76 -12.59 6.52
CA THR A 10 -0.13 -11.34 6.06
C THR A 10 -0.19 -10.27 7.15
N LEU A 11 -1.33 -10.11 7.81
CA LEU A 11 -1.49 -9.14 8.89
C LEU A 11 -0.58 -9.44 10.08
N ALA A 12 -0.40 -10.71 10.45
CA ALA A 12 0.51 -11.10 11.51
C ALA A 12 1.96 -10.76 11.17
N ALA A 13 2.38 -11.01 9.92
CA ALA A 13 3.71 -10.65 9.44
C ALA A 13 3.93 -9.13 9.46
N ILE A 14 2.94 -8.36 9.05
CA ILE A 14 2.99 -6.89 9.06
C ILE A 14 3.12 -6.37 10.49
N ASN A 15 2.29 -6.86 11.40
CA ASN A 15 2.33 -6.44 12.80
C ASN A 15 3.65 -6.81 13.48
N ALA A 16 4.20 -7.97 13.18
CA ALA A 16 5.51 -8.38 13.69
C ALA A 16 6.63 -7.46 13.17
N ALA A 17 6.58 -7.09 11.90
CA ALA A 17 7.56 -6.18 11.28
C ALA A 17 7.44 -4.76 11.85
N ILE A 18 6.23 -4.27 12.12
CA ILE A 18 6.01 -2.97 12.77
C ILE A 18 6.57 -2.99 14.20
N GLN A 19 6.33 -4.06 14.95
CA GLN A 19 6.86 -4.22 16.30
C GLN A 19 8.40 -4.25 16.31
N ALA A 20 9.00 -4.95 15.35
CA ALA A 20 10.46 -4.98 15.21
C ALA A 20 11.03 -3.59 14.90
N ALA A 21 10.39 -2.83 14.02
CA ALA A 21 10.80 -1.46 13.72
C ALA A 21 10.67 -0.54 14.94
N TYR A 22 9.64 -0.73 15.73
CA TYR A 22 9.45 -0.01 16.99
C TYR A 22 10.58 -0.31 17.99
N ASP A 23 10.90 -1.58 18.17
CA ASP A 23 11.94 -2.01 19.11
C ASP A 23 13.34 -1.53 18.68
N GLU A 24 13.65 -1.65 17.38
CA GLU A 24 14.93 -1.20 16.82
C GLU A 24 15.07 0.32 16.85
N GLY A 25 13.96 1.03 16.69
CA GLY A 25 13.92 2.49 16.65
C GLY A 25 13.65 3.16 17.99
N ALA A 26 13.69 2.43 19.10
CA ALA A 26 13.35 2.97 20.42
C ALA A 26 14.12 4.23 20.79
N GLY A 27 15.43 4.28 20.52
CA GLY A 27 16.25 5.45 20.78
C GLY A 27 15.82 6.67 19.98
N LYS A 28 15.48 6.48 18.72
CA LYS A 28 15.01 7.55 17.82
C LYS A 28 13.62 8.04 18.24
N LEU A 29 12.73 7.13 18.61
CA LEU A 29 11.38 7.44 19.07
C LEU A 29 11.40 8.16 20.42
N LYS A 30 12.32 7.81 21.29
CA LYS A 30 12.49 8.48 22.57
C LYS A 30 12.92 9.94 22.38
N GLY A 31 13.89 10.20 21.51
CA GLY A 31 14.43 11.53 21.28
C GLY A 31 14.82 12.19 22.59
N ASN A 32 14.28 13.39 22.86
CA ASN A 32 14.51 14.14 24.09
C ASN A 32 13.48 13.84 25.19
N SER A 33 12.59 12.88 24.97
CA SER A 33 11.55 12.50 25.93
C SER A 33 12.14 11.60 27.04
N ARG A 34 11.44 11.54 28.18
CA ARG A 34 11.86 10.70 29.30
C ARG A 34 11.72 9.20 29.02
N SER A 35 10.75 8.84 28.18
CA SER A 35 10.47 7.44 27.83
C SER A 35 9.96 7.35 26.40
N VAL A 36 10.00 6.13 25.83
CA VAL A 36 9.42 5.84 24.53
C VAL A 36 7.90 5.77 24.66
N HIS A 37 7.17 6.42 23.78
CA HIS A 37 5.73 6.29 23.72
C HIS A 37 5.34 4.84 23.38
N ALA A 38 4.22 4.38 23.93
CA ALA A 38 3.69 3.07 23.55
C ALA A 38 3.37 3.04 22.05
N LEU A 39 3.55 1.86 21.43
CA LEU A 39 3.28 1.71 20.00
C LEU A 39 1.85 2.13 19.62
N SER A 40 0.88 1.85 20.48
CA SER A 40 -0.51 2.24 20.28
C SER A 40 -0.75 3.76 20.24
N ALA A 41 0.16 4.54 20.81
CA ALA A 41 0.10 6.00 20.81
C ALA A 41 0.81 6.63 19.61
N LEU A 42 1.53 5.85 18.83
CA LEU A 42 2.29 6.33 17.66
C LEU A 42 1.47 6.16 16.39
N LYS A 43 1.80 6.98 15.38
CA LYS A 43 1.27 6.78 14.03
C LYS A 43 1.91 5.54 13.43
N THR A 44 1.09 4.62 12.95
CA THR A 44 1.55 3.41 12.25
C THR A 44 1.04 3.40 10.82
N PRO A 45 1.74 2.71 9.90
CA PRO A 45 1.35 2.72 8.49
C PRO A 45 0.16 1.82 8.18
N LEU A 46 -0.20 0.89 9.08
CA LEU A 46 -1.35 0.00 8.88
C LEU A 46 -2.63 0.69 9.34
N ARG A 47 -3.55 0.92 8.41
CA ARG A 47 -4.78 1.67 8.65
C ARG A 47 -6.01 0.83 8.33
N ASP A 48 -7.09 1.08 9.06
CA ASP A 48 -8.36 0.38 8.86
C ASP A 48 -9.17 1.05 7.75
N GLY A 49 -9.39 0.33 6.66
CA GLY A 49 -10.15 0.84 5.53
C GLY A 49 -11.60 1.15 5.84
N ASP A 50 -12.25 0.35 6.69
CA ASP A 50 -13.64 0.60 7.09
C ASP A 50 -13.79 1.85 7.94
N ALA A 51 -12.79 2.16 8.77
CA ALA A 51 -12.80 3.34 9.63
C ALA A 51 -12.38 4.62 8.89
N GLU A 52 -11.35 4.55 8.07
CA GLU A 52 -10.74 5.73 7.44
C GLU A 52 -11.24 5.99 6.01
N ARG A 53 -11.79 4.99 5.34
CA ARG A 53 -12.31 5.07 3.98
C ARG A 53 -13.68 4.40 3.85
N PRO A 54 -14.66 4.79 4.69
CA PRO A 54 -15.94 4.08 4.76
C PRO A 54 -16.77 4.19 3.48
N ASP A 55 -16.54 5.24 2.67
CA ASP A 55 -17.30 5.48 1.46
C ASP A 55 -16.67 4.85 0.21
N ASP A 56 -15.50 4.22 0.35
CA ASP A 56 -14.80 3.60 -0.77
C ASP A 56 -14.92 2.07 -0.67
N PRO A 57 -15.69 1.42 -1.57
CA PRO A 57 -15.89 -0.03 -1.51
C PRO A 57 -14.62 -0.83 -1.74
N ALA A 58 -13.58 -0.24 -2.36
CA ALA A 58 -12.29 -0.90 -2.55
C ALA A 58 -11.59 -1.20 -1.23
N TYR A 59 -11.88 -0.43 -0.18
CA TYR A 59 -11.27 -0.58 1.14
C TYR A 59 -12.16 -1.36 2.12
N ALA A 60 -13.36 -1.73 1.72
CA ALA A 60 -14.29 -2.44 2.59
C ALA A 60 -13.72 -3.80 3.03
N GLY A 61 -13.85 -4.09 4.33
CA GLY A 61 -13.35 -5.34 4.91
C GLY A 61 -11.83 -5.48 4.84
N SER A 62 -11.09 -4.39 4.71
CA SER A 62 -9.64 -4.42 4.49
C SER A 62 -8.90 -3.41 5.35
N TYR A 63 -7.64 -3.71 5.62
CA TYR A 63 -6.66 -2.73 6.04
C TYR A 63 -5.91 -2.20 4.81
N PHE A 64 -5.24 -1.08 4.97
CA PHE A 64 -4.38 -0.56 3.90
C PHE A 64 -3.09 0.01 4.46
N ILE A 65 -2.06 0.02 3.61
CA ILE A 65 -0.74 0.58 3.94
C ILE A 65 -0.35 1.56 2.84
N ASN A 66 0.06 2.76 3.24
CA ASN A 66 0.72 3.70 2.36
C ASN A 66 2.23 3.47 2.45
N ALA A 67 2.82 3.09 1.34
CA ALA A 67 4.25 2.84 1.22
C ALA A 67 4.86 3.81 0.21
N ASN A 68 6.01 4.36 0.54
CA ASN A 68 6.69 5.36 -0.28
C ASN A 68 8.05 4.84 -0.75
N SER A 69 8.53 5.40 -1.85
CA SER A 69 9.85 5.11 -2.37
C SER A 69 10.51 6.39 -2.86
N THR A 70 11.80 6.55 -2.56
CA THR A 70 12.62 7.66 -3.10
C THR A 70 13.20 7.30 -4.47
N GLN A 71 13.20 6.03 -4.80
CA GLN A 71 13.67 5.51 -6.09
C GLN A 71 12.54 4.73 -6.75
N LYS A 72 12.56 4.65 -8.07
CA LYS A 72 11.57 3.84 -8.78
C LYS A 72 11.68 2.38 -8.33
N PRO A 73 10.62 1.79 -7.77
CA PRO A 73 10.66 0.39 -7.37
C PRO A 73 10.83 -0.53 -8.58
N GLY A 74 11.52 -1.64 -8.39
CA GLY A 74 11.56 -2.71 -9.38
C GLY A 74 10.20 -3.38 -9.46
N ILE A 75 9.72 -3.65 -10.67
CA ILE A 75 8.44 -4.30 -10.89
C ILE A 75 8.65 -5.51 -11.78
N VAL A 76 8.27 -6.68 -11.28
CA VAL A 76 8.39 -7.94 -12.01
C VAL A 76 7.04 -8.65 -12.09
N ASP A 77 6.92 -9.57 -13.04
CA ASP A 77 5.77 -10.46 -13.15
C ASP A 77 5.94 -11.72 -12.27
N GLY A 78 4.99 -12.63 -12.35
CA GLY A 78 5.03 -13.87 -11.59
C GLY A 78 6.22 -14.79 -11.91
N LYS A 79 6.87 -14.59 -13.06
CA LYS A 79 8.07 -15.33 -13.50
C LYS A 79 9.35 -14.57 -13.25
N LEU A 80 9.30 -13.48 -12.48
CA LEU A 80 10.41 -12.60 -12.13
C LEU A 80 11.02 -11.86 -13.34
N GLN A 81 10.24 -11.66 -14.39
CA GLN A 81 10.63 -10.85 -15.53
C GLN A 81 10.22 -9.41 -15.31
N HIS A 82 11.09 -8.48 -15.62
CA HIS A 82 10.80 -7.05 -15.47
C HIS A 82 9.63 -6.63 -16.35
N ILE A 83 8.67 -5.93 -15.75
CA ILE A 83 7.54 -5.34 -16.47
C ILE A 83 7.99 -3.99 -17.03
N ILE A 84 7.93 -3.86 -18.36
CA ILE A 84 8.37 -2.65 -19.08
C ILE A 84 7.19 -1.72 -19.34
N ASP A 85 6.01 -2.28 -19.65
CA ASP A 85 4.82 -1.50 -19.94
C ASP A 85 4.18 -0.99 -18.64
N PRO A 86 4.18 0.34 -18.39
CA PRO A 86 3.61 0.88 -17.16
C PRO A 86 2.10 0.67 -17.06
N GLU A 87 1.40 0.42 -18.16
CA GLU A 87 -0.05 0.15 -18.15
C GLU A 87 -0.38 -1.22 -17.55
N GLU A 88 0.57 -2.14 -17.47
CA GLU A 88 0.36 -3.42 -16.83
C GLU A 88 0.24 -3.31 -15.30
N VAL A 89 0.68 -2.18 -14.73
CA VAL A 89 0.62 -1.93 -13.28
C VAL A 89 -0.30 -0.75 -13.02
N TYR A 90 -1.44 -1.03 -12.46
CA TYR A 90 -2.48 -0.05 -12.20
C TYR A 90 -3.13 -0.33 -10.84
N SER A 91 -3.88 0.61 -10.31
CA SER A 91 -4.66 0.41 -9.08
C SER A 91 -5.72 -0.67 -9.31
N GLY A 92 -5.62 -1.76 -8.58
CA GLY A 92 -6.51 -2.91 -8.72
C GLY A 92 -5.78 -4.20 -9.09
N VAL A 93 -4.53 -4.14 -9.54
CA VAL A 93 -3.75 -5.37 -9.79
C VAL A 93 -3.50 -6.13 -8.48
N TYR A 94 -3.42 -7.44 -8.59
CA TYR A 94 -3.03 -8.29 -7.47
C TYR A 94 -1.54 -8.57 -7.53
N GLY A 95 -0.88 -8.41 -6.39
CA GLY A 95 0.56 -8.58 -6.36
C GLY A 95 1.10 -8.79 -4.96
N ARG A 96 2.42 -8.85 -4.91
CA ARG A 96 3.20 -8.86 -3.68
C ARG A 96 4.09 -7.64 -3.67
N ALA A 97 4.29 -7.09 -2.49
CA ALA A 97 5.19 -5.98 -2.30
C ALA A 97 6.28 -6.37 -1.31
N SER A 98 7.51 -6.02 -1.64
CA SER A 98 8.62 -6.04 -0.69
C SER A 98 8.67 -4.67 -0.03
N ILE A 99 8.41 -4.63 1.26
CA ILE A 99 8.32 -3.40 2.04
C ILE A 99 9.23 -3.47 3.26
N SER A 100 9.63 -2.30 3.75
CA SER A 100 10.42 -2.18 4.97
C SER A 100 9.79 -1.14 5.89
N PHE A 101 9.71 -1.45 7.17
CA PHE A 101 9.21 -0.52 8.18
C PHE A 101 10.36 0.14 8.92
N TYR A 102 10.18 1.40 9.28
CA TYR A 102 11.20 2.16 10.01
C TYR A 102 10.53 3.17 10.95
N ALA A 103 11.21 3.43 12.06
CA ALA A 103 10.80 4.46 13.01
C ALA A 103 11.29 5.83 12.52
N TYR A 104 10.47 6.86 12.73
CA TYR A 104 10.86 8.22 12.44
C TYR A 104 10.52 9.15 13.61
N ASN A 105 11.30 10.22 13.73
CA ASN A 105 11.06 11.31 14.65
C ASN A 105 11.52 12.60 13.97
N THR A 106 10.56 13.39 13.50
CA THR A 106 10.80 14.65 12.81
C THR A 106 10.17 15.76 13.61
N ASN A 107 10.98 16.52 14.33
CA ASN A 107 10.54 17.66 15.17
C ASN A 107 9.41 17.26 16.15
N GLY A 108 9.55 16.09 16.78
CA GLY A 108 8.56 15.58 17.71
C GLY A 108 7.40 14.81 17.07
N ASN A 109 7.30 14.81 15.74
CA ASN A 109 6.35 13.98 15.02
C ASN A 109 6.95 12.57 14.88
N LYS A 110 6.42 11.64 15.65
CA LYS A 110 6.98 10.30 15.83
C LYS A 110 6.03 9.22 15.32
N GLY A 111 6.58 8.19 14.70
CA GLY A 111 5.79 7.07 14.23
C GLY A 111 6.60 6.00 13.52
N ILE A 112 5.89 5.06 12.93
CA ILE A 112 6.44 4.03 12.05
C ILE A 112 5.95 4.30 10.64
N ALA A 113 6.84 4.27 9.67
CA ALA A 113 6.51 4.45 8.26
C ALA A 113 6.96 3.24 7.46
N CYS A 114 6.60 3.22 6.18
CA CYS A 114 6.82 2.08 5.31
C CYS A 114 7.49 2.52 4.00
N TRP A 115 8.60 1.87 3.65
CA TRP A 115 9.24 2.00 2.35
C TRP A 115 8.77 0.89 1.42
N LEU A 116 8.48 1.26 0.18
CA LEU A 116 8.25 0.31 -0.90
C LEU A 116 9.59 0.02 -1.59
N ASN A 117 9.99 -1.24 -1.59
CA ASN A 117 11.22 -1.68 -2.24
C ASN A 117 10.95 -2.17 -3.66
N ASN A 118 10.12 -3.21 -3.79
CA ASN A 118 9.81 -3.82 -5.09
C ASN A 118 8.38 -4.33 -5.12
N LEU A 119 7.85 -4.53 -6.33
CA LEU A 119 6.53 -5.09 -6.57
C LEU A 119 6.62 -6.29 -7.48
N GLN A 120 5.82 -7.31 -7.21
CA GLN A 120 5.59 -8.44 -8.11
C GLN A 120 4.10 -8.47 -8.47
N LYS A 121 3.80 -8.30 -9.76
CA LYS A 121 2.44 -8.46 -10.27
C LYS A 121 2.11 -9.94 -10.38
N LEU A 122 1.03 -10.38 -9.78
CA LEU A 122 0.58 -11.77 -9.83
C LEU A 122 -0.54 -11.99 -10.85
N ARG A 123 -1.49 -11.07 -10.92
CA ARG A 123 -2.62 -11.15 -11.86
C ARG A 123 -3.30 -9.80 -12.01
N ASP A 124 -4.10 -9.67 -13.05
CA ASP A 124 -4.95 -8.51 -13.25
C ASP A 124 -6.14 -8.53 -12.28
N GLY A 125 -6.65 -7.35 -11.98
CA GLY A 125 -7.86 -7.14 -11.23
C GLY A 125 -8.65 -6.00 -11.83
N GLU A 126 -9.80 -5.68 -11.24
CA GLU A 126 -10.59 -4.55 -11.67
C GLU A 126 -9.93 -3.23 -11.25
N PRO A 127 -9.80 -2.25 -12.15
CA PRO A 127 -9.27 -0.95 -11.77
C PRO A 127 -10.06 -0.31 -10.65
N LEU A 128 -9.35 0.19 -9.63
CA LEU A 128 -9.94 0.86 -8.47
C LEU A 128 -9.99 2.38 -8.64
N GLY A 129 -9.30 2.89 -9.65
CA GLY A 129 -9.16 4.31 -9.86
C GLY A 129 -10.43 4.98 -10.36
N GLY A 130 -10.51 6.29 -10.17
CA GLY A 130 -11.64 7.11 -10.56
C GLY A 130 -11.74 7.40 -12.06
N HIS A 131 -10.86 6.84 -12.90
CA HIS A 131 -10.96 6.97 -14.34
C HIS A 131 -11.67 5.77 -14.92
N ALA A 132 -12.84 6.02 -15.50
CA ALA A 132 -13.49 5.03 -16.33
C ALA A 132 -12.61 4.76 -17.56
N ARG A 133 -12.56 3.50 -18.00
CA ARG A 133 -11.87 3.18 -19.25
C ARG A 133 -12.71 3.64 -20.43
N ALA A 134 -12.06 4.05 -21.49
CA ALA A 134 -12.76 4.51 -22.69
C ALA A 134 -13.73 3.43 -23.23
N GLU A 135 -13.34 2.17 -23.15
CA GLU A 135 -14.17 1.04 -23.60
C GLU A 135 -15.45 0.90 -22.77
N ASP A 136 -15.45 1.36 -21.52
CA ASP A 136 -16.61 1.31 -20.64
C ASP A 136 -17.55 2.48 -20.85
N ASP A 137 -17.02 3.63 -21.28
CA ASP A 137 -17.78 4.85 -21.51
C ASP A 137 -18.43 4.89 -22.88
N PHE A 138 -17.83 4.25 -23.87
CA PHE A 138 -18.27 4.35 -25.26
C PHE A 138 -18.58 2.97 -25.85
N ALA A 139 -19.67 2.91 -26.64
CA ALA A 139 -19.91 1.77 -27.51
C ALA A 139 -19.10 1.92 -28.80
N ALA A 140 -18.84 0.79 -29.48
CA ALA A 140 -18.23 0.85 -30.80
C ALA A 140 -19.12 1.65 -31.76
N ALA A 141 -18.54 2.63 -32.45
CA ALA A 141 -19.26 3.40 -33.47
C ALA A 141 -19.33 2.59 -34.76
N ASP A 142 -20.51 2.54 -35.36
CA ASP A 142 -20.69 1.97 -36.70
C ASP A 142 -20.62 3.09 -37.77
N GLU A 143 -20.64 2.69 -39.06
CA GLU A 143 -20.53 3.65 -40.17
C GLU A 143 -21.65 4.69 -40.18
N ASP A 144 -22.84 4.32 -39.75
CA ASP A 144 -24.01 5.21 -39.74
C ASP A 144 -23.87 6.34 -38.72
N PHE A 145 -23.11 6.13 -37.67
CA PHE A 145 -22.91 7.10 -36.61
C PHE A 145 -22.17 8.36 -37.11
N LEU A 146 -21.31 8.20 -38.09
CA LEU A 146 -20.48 9.29 -38.62
C LEU A 146 -21.17 10.12 -39.74
N ASN A 147 -22.34 9.71 -40.14
CA ASN A 147 -23.12 10.42 -41.17
C ASN A 147 -24.22 11.32 -40.53
#